data_c8a10c32806d61b611c6fec7334f5938
#
_entry.id   c8a10c32806d61b611c6fec7334f5938
#
_cell.length_a   1.000
_cell.length_b   1.000
_cell.length_c   1.000
_cell.angle_alpha   90.00
_cell.angle_beta   90.00
_cell.angle_gamma   90.00
#
_symmetry.space_group_name_H-M   'P 1'
#
loop_
_entity.id
_entity.type
_entity.pdbx_description
1 polymer ?
#
loop_
_entity_poly.entity_id
_entity_poly.type
_entity_poly.pdbx_seq_one_letter_code
_entity_poly.pdbx_strand_id
1 'polypeptide(L)'
;MKLKNIIALLSVVIVLGASAYGYSIYKKIFADNISFSEREIFIHIPTGATYNQVEEILEPHISDMSKFRMTAEKKNYPQNIRSGRFLLKKGMNSNDIVNALRQNVPVKLTFNNQETIEQFAGRIAQQIEPDSLSILQAITDNEFLTSHGFTQETAISMFVPNTYEFFWNTSALQFRERMAKEHRKFWNTERTAKAEALNMTPQQVSNLASIVHKETVKVDERPKVAGVYMNRLNKGMLLQADPTVIFAVKKHTGDFNQVIKRVLYKHLEVDSPYNTYKFSGLPPGPIAMPDISAIDAVLNYEKHDYLYFCASMDRNGYHEFAKTLAQHNINAAKYQRWVSQQGY
;
A
#
# COMPACT_ATOMS: atom_id res chain seq x y z
N MET A 1 71.69 -4.98 40.38
CA MET A 1 70.25 -4.92 40.66
C MET A 1 69.77 -6.19 41.26
N LYS A 2 69.04 -6.18 42.40
CA LYS A 2 68.59 -7.44 43.05
C LYS A 2 67.57 -8.14 42.16
N LEU A 3 67.62 -9.48 42.02
CA LEU A 3 66.72 -10.27 41.15
C LEU A 3 65.24 -9.89 41.33
N LYS A 4 64.81 -9.58 42.56
CA LYS A 4 63.46 -9.11 42.89
C LYS A 4 63.04 -7.83 42.12
N ASN A 5 64.00 -6.90 41.94
CA ASN A 5 63.74 -5.65 41.22
C ASN A 5 63.59 -5.85 39.67
N ILE A 6 64.32 -6.87 39.14
CA ILE A 6 64.20 -7.23 37.71
C ILE A 6 62.87 -7.92 37.49
N ILE A 7 62.41 -8.83 38.33
CA ILE A 7 61.14 -9.51 38.29
C ILE A 7 59.99 -8.48 38.38
N ALA A 8 60.07 -7.54 39.31
CA ALA A 8 59.09 -6.45 39.45
C ALA A 8 59.01 -5.58 38.21
N LEU A 9 60.16 -5.21 37.63
CA LEU A 9 60.20 -4.41 36.40
C LEU A 9 59.57 -5.18 35.20
N LEU A 10 59.90 -6.45 35.02
CA LEU A 10 59.30 -7.32 33.99
C LEU A 10 57.79 -7.46 34.19
N SER A 11 57.29 -7.65 35.40
CA SER A 11 55.86 -7.71 35.69
C SER A 11 55.13 -6.41 35.31
N VAL A 12 55.72 -5.27 35.61
CA VAL A 12 55.17 -3.94 35.23
C VAL A 12 55.11 -3.80 33.70
N VAL A 13 56.17 -4.16 32.96
CA VAL A 13 56.20 -4.11 31.50
C VAL A 13 55.15 -5.04 30.90
N ILE A 14 54.95 -6.24 31.43
CA ILE A 14 53.91 -7.19 30.98
C ILE A 14 52.52 -6.59 31.20
N VAL A 15 52.25 -6.04 32.40
CA VAL A 15 50.96 -5.40 32.71
C VAL A 15 50.68 -4.20 31.81
N LEU A 16 51.67 -3.34 31.60
CA LEU A 16 51.55 -2.19 30.68
C LEU A 16 51.30 -2.65 29.24
N GLY A 17 52.03 -3.66 28.75
CA GLY A 17 51.84 -4.26 27.44
C GLY A 17 50.42 -4.88 27.27
N ALA A 18 49.96 -5.63 28.25
CA ALA A 18 48.63 -6.20 28.28
C ALA A 18 47.53 -5.12 28.32
N SER A 19 47.74 -4.06 29.13
CA SER A 19 46.82 -2.91 29.19
C SER A 19 46.74 -2.15 27.88
N ALA A 20 47.91 -1.86 27.27
CA ALA A 20 47.96 -1.18 25.95
C ALA A 20 47.32 -2.01 24.85
N TYR A 21 47.54 -3.34 24.88
CA TYR A 21 46.87 -4.26 23.94
C TYR A 21 45.36 -4.30 24.17
N GLY A 22 44.91 -4.40 25.40
CA GLY A 22 43.49 -4.36 25.77
C GLY A 22 42.82 -3.05 25.37
N TYR A 23 43.49 -1.91 25.58
CA TYR A 23 43.02 -0.59 25.13
C TYR A 23 42.94 -0.48 23.62
N SER A 24 43.93 -1.02 22.88
CA SER A 24 43.88 -1.08 21.44
C SER A 24 42.68 -1.86 20.91
N ILE A 25 42.39 -3.02 21.48
CA ILE A 25 41.20 -3.81 21.14
C ILE A 25 39.92 -3.06 21.52
N TYR A 26 39.86 -2.46 22.70
CA TYR A 26 38.73 -1.65 23.13
C TYR A 26 38.46 -0.53 22.14
N LYS A 27 39.47 0.26 21.75
CA LYS A 27 39.35 1.33 20.78
C LYS A 27 38.89 0.86 19.38
N LYS A 28 39.35 -0.34 18.95
CA LYS A 28 38.91 -0.92 17.67
C LYS A 28 37.42 -1.30 17.70
N ILE A 29 36.89 -1.76 18.80
CA ILE A 29 35.50 -2.22 18.93
C ILE A 29 34.55 -1.03 19.16
N PHE A 30 34.94 -0.04 19.98
CA PHE A 30 34.05 1.02 20.47
C PHE A 30 34.31 2.41 19.89
N ALA A 31 35.30 2.61 19.01
CA ALA A 31 35.39 3.85 18.22
C ALA A 31 34.33 3.85 17.13
N ASP A 32 33.85 5.05 16.78
CA ASP A 32 32.96 5.27 15.66
C ASP A 32 33.49 4.58 14.38
N ASN A 33 32.60 3.87 13.68
CA ASN A 33 32.94 3.12 12.49
C ASN A 33 31.96 3.37 11.32
N ILE A 34 31.23 4.47 11.37
CA ILE A 34 30.30 4.90 10.30
C ILE A 34 31.01 5.87 9.34
N SER A 35 30.78 5.70 8.02
CA SER A 35 31.35 6.55 6.95
C SER A 35 30.40 7.61 6.42
N PHE A 36 29.07 7.50 6.65
CA PHE A 36 28.09 8.45 6.13
C PHE A 36 27.89 9.67 7.04
N SER A 37 27.42 10.78 6.44
CA SER A 37 27.22 12.08 7.13
C SER A 37 25.79 12.24 7.67
N GLU A 38 24.83 11.51 7.13
CA GLU A 38 23.42 11.52 7.50
C GLU A 38 23.23 11.10 8.95
N ARG A 39 22.15 11.58 9.58
CA ARG A 39 21.86 11.21 10.96
C ARG A 39 21.63 9.70 11.12
N GLU A 40 20.94 9.11 10.14
CA GLU A 40 20.59 7.69 10.11
C GLU A 40 20.29 7.21 8.69
N ILE A 41 20.56 5.95 8.42
CA ILE A 41 20.23 5.28 7.16
C ILE A 41 19.58 3.94 7.44
N PHE A 42 18.85 3.40 6.45
CA PHE A 42 18.31 2.05 6.50
C PHE A 42 19.08 1.13 5.56
N ILE A 43 19.49 -0.01 6.09
CA ILE A 43 20.13 -1.10 5.35
C ILE A 43 19.13 -2.22 5.15
N HIS A 44 19.10 -2.79 3.95
CA HIS A 44 18.27 -3.95 3.62
C HIS A 44 19.16 -5.16 3.38
N ILE A 45 18.96 -6.21 4.17
CA ILE A 45 19.64 -7.49 4.02
C ILE A 45 18.63 -8.50 3.48
N PRO A 46 18.82 -8.99 2.23
CA PRO A 46 17.90 -9.92 1.59
C PRO A 46 17.73 -11.23 2.33
N THR A 47 16.60 -11.88 2.12
CA THR A 47 16.34 -13.22 2.64
C THR A 47 17.33 -14.21 2.04
N GLY A 48 18.01 -14.98 2.89
CA GLY A 48 19.04 -15.94 2.48
C GLY A 48 20.41 -15.31 2.15
N ALA A 49 20.64 -14.03 2.45
CA ALA A 49 21.92 -13.38 2.21
C ALA A 49 23.06 -14.08 2.95
N THR A 50 24.16 -14.29 2.26
CA THR A 50 25.43 -14.80 2.84
C THR A 50 26.16 -13.68 3.58
N TYR A 51 27.13 -14.05 4.43
CA TYR A 51 27.93 -13.05 5.15
C TYR A 51 28.71 -12.12 4.20
N ASN A 52 29.24 -12.65 3.10
CA ASN A 52 29.94 -11.83 2.08
C ASN A 52 29.01 -10.79 1.46
N GLN A 53 27.76 -11.15 1.15
CA GLN A 53 26.76 -10.18 0.66
C GLN A 53 26.40 -9.12 1.69
N VAL A 54 26.35 -9.48 2.98
CA VAL A 54 26.16 -8.49 4.05
C VAL A 54 27.35 -7.53 4.12
N GLU A 55 28.59 -8.03 3.95
CA GLU A 55 29.78 -7.16 3.90
C GLU A 55 29.75 -6.21 2.71
N GLU A 56 29.39 -6.69 1.53
CA GLU A 56 29.23 -5.86 0.30
C GLU A 56 28.18 -4.74 0.52
N ILE A 57 27.05 -5.08 1.15
CA ILE A 57 26.00 -4.10 1.46
C ILE A 57 26.50 -3.04 2.47
N LEU A 58 27.33 -3.43 3.42
CA LEU A 58 27.82 -2.56 4.49
C LEU A 58 29.03 -1.73 4.10
N GLU A 59 29.86 -2.19 3.16
CA GLU A 59 31.12 -1.56 2.76
C GLU A 59 31.02 -0.06 2.48
N PRO A 60 30.01 0.45 1.73
CA PRO A 60 29.85 1.88 1.48
C PRO A 60 29.56 2.72 2.73
N HIS A 61 29.13 2.06 3.82
CA HIS A 61 28.60 2.71 5.02
C HIS A 61 29.50 2.60 6.25
N ILE A 62 30.60 1.85 6.15
CA ILE A 62 31.51 1.54 7.25
C ILE A 62 32.90 2.07 6.93
N SER A 63 33.50 2.81 7.88
CA SER A 63 34.82 3.43 7.71
C SER A 63 35.97 2.41 7.71
N ASP A 64 35.85 1.34 8.48
CA ASP A 64 36.88 0.31 8.64
C ASP A 64 36.23 -1.08 8.76
N MET A 65 36.15 -1.79 7.63
CA MET A 65 35.59 -3.13 7.55
C MET A 65 36.38 -4.15 8.39
N SER A 66 37.68 -3.94 8.64
CA SER A 66 38.46 -4.88 9.47
C SER A 66 38.00 -4.88 10.92
N LYS A 67 37.64 -3.70 11.46
CA LYS A 67 37.04 -3.57 12.81
C LYS A 67 35.67 -4.23 12.87
N PHE A 68 34.86 -4.03 11.83
CA PHE A 68 33.54 -4.66 11.75
C PHE A 68 33.66 -6.20 11.73
N ARG A 69 34.51 -6.76 10.83
CA ARG A 69 34.72 -8.22 10.72
C ARG A 69 35.15 -8.84 12.06
N MET A 70 36.16 -8.25 12.68
CA MET A 70 36.64 -8.75 13.99
C MET A 70 35.51 -8.75 15.04
N THR A 71 34.69 -7.71 15.06
CA THR A 71 33.57 -7.61 16.01
C THR A 71 32.45 -8.59 15.67
N ALA A 72 32.11 -8.72 14.38
CA ALA A 72 31.09 -9.64 13.89
C ALA A 72 31.44 -11.11 14.22
N GLU A 73 32.71 -11.52 14.00
CA GLU A 73 33.21 -12.85 14.33
C GLU A 73 33.10 -13.12 15.84
N LYS A 74 33.59 -12.19 16.68
CA LYS A 74 33.52 -12.32 18.15
C LYS A 74 32.07 -12.45 18.66
N LYS A 75 31.13 -11.86 17.94
CA LYS A 75 29.69 -11.93 18.28
C LYS A 75 28.98 -13.07 17.56
N ASN A 76 29.68 -13.91 16.83
CA ASN A 76 29.13 -15.04 16.08
C ASN A 76 28.02 -14.57 15.10
N TYR A 77 28.17 -13.36 14.52
CA TYR A 77 27.20 -12.79 13.59
C TYR A 77 27.19 -13.51 12.23
N PRO A 78 28.35 -13.93 11.63
CA PRO A 78 28.37 -14.64 10.34
C PRO A 78 27.50 -15.90 10.30
N GLN A 79 27.30 -16.58 11.44
CA GLN A 79 26.47 -17.77 11.57
C GLN A 79 25.01 -17.46 11.98
N ASN A 80 24.72 -16.18 12.27
CA ASN A 80 23.41 -15.73 12.76
C ASN A 80 22.89 -14.50 12.01
N ILE A 81 23.07 -14.49 10.70
CA ILE A 81 22.58 -13.41 9.83
C ILE A 81 21.05 -13.38 9.88
N ARG A 82 20.50 -12.17 9.97
CA ARG A 82 19.07 -11.93 9.88
C ARG A 82 18.79 -11.10 8.64
N SER A 83 17.83 -11.53 7.85
CA SER A 83 17.26 -10.73 6.77
C SER A 83 16.32 -9.66 7.32
N GLY A 84 16.17 -8.56 6.61
CA GLY A 84 15.25 -7.49 6.97
C GLY A 84 15.80 -6.09 6.73
N ARG A 85 15.17 -5.11 7.34
CA ARG A 85 15.55 -3.70 7.30
C ARG A 85 16.14 -3.28 8.63
N PHE A 86 17.33 -2.71 8.63
CA PHE A 86 18.09 -2.36 9.80
C PHE A 86 18.45 -0.89 9.82
N LEU A 87 18.39 -0.27 11.00
CA LEU A 87 18.69 1.15 11.18
C LEU A 87 20.13 1.33 11.67
N LEU A 88 20.95 1.99 10.86
CA LEU A 88 22.27 2.46 11.27
C LEU A 88 22.24 3.96 11.54
N LYS A 89 22.91 4.38 12.61
CA LYS A 89 23.00 5.78 13.04
C LYS A 89 24.43 6.28 13.02
N LYS A 90 24.61 7.55 12.71
CA LYS A 90 25.89 8.24 12.80
C LYS A 90 26.48 8.06 14.20
N GLY A 91 27.78 7.82 14.27
CA GLY A 91 28.50 7.61 15.53
C GLY A 91 28.45 6.18 16.08
N MET A 92 27.78 5.24 15.39
CA MET A 92 27.81 3.84 15.80
C MET A 92 29.20 3.24 15.64
N ASN A 93 29.67 2.54 16.67
CA ASN A 93 30.84 1.67 16.61
C ASN A 93 30.48 0.28 16.06
N SER A 94 31.50 -0.57 15.82
CA SER A 94 31.31 -1.90 15.27
C SER A 94 30.38 -2.80 16.12
N ASN A 95 30.42 -2.66 17.46
CA ASN A 95 29.53 -3.40 18.34
C ASN A 95 28.08 -2.96 18.20
N ASP A 96 27.83 -1.67 18.07
CA ASP A 96 26.49 -1.11 17.89
C ASP A 96 25.92 -1.52 16.53
N ILE A 97 26.76 -1.49 15.46
CA ILE A 97 26.37 -1.94 14.11
C ILE A 97 25.94 -3.41 14.16
N VAL A 98 26.74 -4.32 14.72
CA VAL A 98 26.36 -5.75 14.83
C VAL A 98 25.07 -5.93 15.64
N ASN A 99 24.86 -5.15 16.69
CA ASN A 99 23.63 -5.21 17.49
C ASN A 99 22.42 -4.68 16.68
N ALA A 100 22.60 -3.58 15.93
CA ALA A 100 21.57 -3.03 15.06
C ALA A 100 21.14 -4.03 13.98
N LEU A 101 22.08 -4.75 13.35
CA LEU A 101 21.81 -5.79 12.36
C LEU A 101 21.06 -7.03 12.89
N ARG A 102 20.76 -7.07 14.18
CA ARG A 102 19.90 -8.08 14.80
C ARG A 102 18.48 -7.61 15.09
N GLN A 103 18.22 -6.31 14.89
CA GLN A 103 16.95 -5.67 15.21
C GLN A 103 16.25 -5.25 13.92
N ASN A 104 15.45 -6.14 13.35
CA ASN A 104 14.65 -5.82 12.17
C ASN A 104 13.64 -4.71 12.48
N VAL A 105 13.63 -3.64 11.69
CA VAL A 105 12.78 -2.46 11.86
C VAL A 105 11.64 -2.51 10.82
N PRO A 106 10.37 -2.42 11.24
CA PRO A 106 9.27 -2.47 10.29
C PRO A 106 9.28 -1.29 9.32
N VAL A 107 8.71 -1.50 8.13
CA VAL A 107 8.38 -0.46 7.16
C VAL A 107 6.92 -0.05 7.33
N LYS A 108 6.62 1.23 7.16
CA LYS A 108 5.25 1.72 7.02
C LYS A 108 4.84 1.56 5.56
N LEU A 109 4.29 0.40 5.23
CA LEU A 109 3.80 0.08 3.90
C LEU A 109 2.49 0.82 3.66
N THR A 110 2.50 1.76 2.71
CA THR A 110 1.36 2.62 2.40
C THR A 110 0.94 2.42 0.96
N PHE A 111 -0.34 2.21 0.76
CA PHE A 111 -0.94 2.26 -0.57
C PHE A 111 -2.26 3.03 -0.55
N ASN A 112 -2.49 3.73 -1.64
CA ASN A 112 -3.73 4.42 -1.97
C ASN A 112 -4.50 3.62 -3.02
N ASN A 113 -5.54 4.22 -3.56
CA ASN A 113 -6.38 3.65 -4.61
C ASN A 113 -5.55 3.23 -5.82
N GLN A 114 -5.65 1.98 -6.17
CA GLN A 114 -5.12 1.41 -7.40
C GLN A 114 -6.28 1.01 -8.30
N GLU A 115 -6.10 1.13 -9.61
CA GLU A 115 -7.15 0.80 -10.57
C GLU A 115 -7.15 -0.70 -10.90
N THR A 116 -5.97 -1.33 -10.89
CA THR A 116 -5.82 -2.76 -11.16
C THR A 116 -5.02 -3.48 -10.07
N ILE A 117 -5.17 -4.81 -10.05
CA ILE A 117 -4.45 -5.67 -9.10
C ILE A 117 -2.94 -5.71 -9.42
N GLU A 118 -2.56 -5.55 -10.71
CA GLU A 118 -1.18 -5.49 -11.17
C GLU A 118 -0.50 -4.18 -10.70
N GLN A 119 -1.18 -3.04 -10.82
CA GLN A 119 -0.70 -1.76 -10.28
C GLN A 119 -0.52 -1.86 -8.77
N PHE A 120 -1.44 -2.53 -8.07
CA PHE A 120 -1.32 -2.77 -6.65
C PHE A 120 -0.09 -3.62 -6.32
N ALA A 121 0.12 -4.75 -7.00
CA ALA A 121 1.30 -5.60 -6.79
C ALA A 121 2.60 -4.82 -7.01
N GLY A 122 2.68 -4.00 -8.09
CA GLY A 122 3.81 -3.12 -8.35
C GLY A 122 4.04 -2.09 -7.24
N ARG A 123 2.98 -1.51 -6.69
CA ARG A 123 3.07 -0.55 -5.57
C ARG A 123 3.59 -1.19 -4.29
N ILE A 124 3.23 -2.43 -4.01
CA ILE A 124 3.70 -3.17 -2.83
C ILE A 124 5.17 -3.56 -2.99
N ALA A 125 5.58 -4.06 -4.17
CA ALA A 125 6.95 -4.47 -4.47
C ALA A 125 7.99 -3.34 -4.30
N GLN A 126 7.58 -2.08 -4.40
CA GLN A 126 8.45 -0.93 -4.12
C GLN A 126 8.78 -0.76 -2.64
N GLN A 127 8.10 -1.46 -1.72
CA GLN A 127 8.15 -1.19 -0.29
C GLN A 127 8.61 -2.40 0.55
N ILE A 128 8.49 -3.61 0.00
CA ILE A 128 8.94 -4.87 0.63
C ILE A 128 9.77 -5.70 -0.34
N GLU A 129 10.45 -6.72 0.15
CA GLU A 129 11.43 -7.52 -0.60
C GLU A 129 10.89 -8.26 -1.84
N PRO A 130 9.69 -8.89 -1.81
CA PRO A 130 9.20 -9.64 -2.94
C PRO A 130 8.96 -8.75 -4.17
N ASP A 131 9.26 -9.27 -5.36
CA ASP A 131 8.96 -8.60 -6.62
C ASP A 131 7.45 -8.55 -6.93
N SER A 132 7.09 -7.72 -7.91
CA SER A 132 5.69 -7.53 -8.30
C SER A 132 5.02 -8.80 -8.82
N LEU A 133 5.76 -9.66 -9.50
CA LEU A 133 5.22 -10.92 -10.04
C LEU A 133 4.90 -11.90 -8.91
N SER A 134 5.80 -12.08 -7.95
CA SER A 134 5.59 -12.91 -6.78
C SER A 134 4.39 -12.44 -5.94
N ILE A 135 4.25 -11.12 -5.76
CA ILE A 135 3.10 -10.55 -5.07
C ILE A 135 1.83 -10.81 -5.85
N LEU A 136 1.82 -10.52 -7.18
CA LEU A 136 0.65 -10.71 -8.03
C LEU A 136 0.19 -12.18 -7.99
N GLN A 137 1.09 -13.13 -8.19
CA GLN A 137 0.77 -14.56 -8.13
C GLN A 137 0.16 -14.94 -6.77
N ALA A 138 0.73 -14.43 -5.66
CA ALA A 138 0.23 -14.74 -4.33
C ALA A 138 -1.19 -14.20 -4.09
N ILE A 139 -1.48 -12.95 -4.51
CA ILE A 139 -2.76 -12.29 -4.25
C ILE A 139 -3.86 -12.65 -5.26
N THR A 140 -3.50 -13.28 -6.39
CA THR A 140 -4.45 -13.77 -7.40
C THR A 140 -4.56 -15.29 -7.44
N ASP A 141 -3.97 -15.98 -6.48
CA ASP A 141 -4.09 -17.43 -6.35
C ASP A 141 -5.55 -17.84 -6.14
N ASN A 142 -6.07 -18.73 -7.00
CA ASN A 142 -7.48 -19.06 -7.02
C ASN A 142 -7.95 -19.78 -5.75
N GLU A 143 -7.14 -20.66 -5.17
CA GLU A 143 -7.48 -21.37 -3.94
C GLU A 143 -7.55 -20.38 -2.77
N PHE A 144 -6.58 -19.49 -2.67
CA PHE A 144 -6.58 -18.43 -1.68
C PHE A 144 -7.79 -17.50 -1.83
N LEU A 145 -8.09 -17.01 -3.02
CA LEU A 145 -9.23 -16.12 -3.27
C LEU A 145 -10.56 -16.82 -2.89
N THR A 146 -10.77 -18.03 -3.39
CA THR A 146 -12.02 -18.80 -3.16
C THR A 146 -12.21 -19.10 -1.68
N SER A 147 -11.13 -19.48 -0.96
CA SER A 147 -11.20 -19.74 0.49
C SER A 147 -11.58 -18.52 1.33
N HIS A 148 -11.40 -17.31 0.77
CA HIS A 148 -11.76 -16.04 1.40
C HIS A 148 -13.02 -15.40 0.79
N GLY A 149 -13.72 -16.08 -0.12
CA GLY A 149 -14.97 -15.62 -0.74
C GLY A 149 -14.77 -14.57 -1.84
N PHE A 150 -13.59 -14.56 -2.50
CA PHE A 150 -13.29 -13.68 -3.61
C PHE A 150 -13.15 -14.43 -4.94
N THR A 151 -13.31 -13.69 -6.03
CA THR A 151 -12.98 -14.12 -7.40
C THR A 151 -11.84 -13.24 -7.94
N GLN A 152 -11.36 -13.53 -9.14
CA GLN A 152 -10.36 -12.67 -9.81
C GLN A 152 -10.87 -11.23 -9.99
N GLU A 153 -12.16 -11.06 -10.31
CA GLU A 153 -12.79 -9.76 -10.51
C GLU A 153 -12.94 -8.97 -9.21
N THR A 154 -13.11 -9.67 -8.08
CA THR A 154 -13.31 -9.03 -6.77
C THR A 154 -12.04 -8.98 -5.91
N ALA A 155 -10.94 -9.60 -6.34
CA ALA A 155 -9.69 -9.72 -5.58
C ALA A 155 -9.18 -8.37 -5.05
N ILE A 156 -9.27 -7.31 -5.85
CA ILE A 156 -8.81 -5.98 -5.47
C ILE A 156 -9.55 -5.40 -4.25
N SER A 157 -10.80 -5.82 -3.99
CA SER A 157 -11.58 -5.35 -2.85
C SER A 157 -11.15 -5.96 -1.50
N MET A 158 -10.28 -6.98 -1.52
CA MET A 158 -9.64 -7.48 -0.31
C MET A 158 -8.71 -6.44 0.32
N PHE A 159 -8.15 -5.53 -0.48
CA PHE A 159 -7.10 -4.62 -0.06
C PHE A 159 -7.69 -3.24 0.24
N VAL A 160 -7.76 -2.88 1.51
CA VAL A 160 -8.29 -1.59 1.97
C VAL A 160 -7.15 -0.56 2.01
N PRO A 161 -7.23 0.57 1.27
CA PRO A 161 -6.19 1.60 1.28
C PRO A 161 -5.93 2.12 2.69
N ASN A 162 -4.70 1.99 3.15
CA ASN A 162 -4.24 2.45 4.47
C ASN A 162 -2.71 2.37 4.56
N THR A 163 -2.19 2.66 5.75
CA THR A 163 -0.80 2.41 6.13
C THR A 163 -0.74 1.23 7.09
N TYR A 164 0.08 0.24 6.76
CA TYR A 164 0.27 -0.99 7.52
C TYR A 164 1.73 -1.14 7.92
N GLU A 165 2.01 -1.72 9.07
CA GLU A 165 3.36 -2.08 9.46
C GLU A 165 3.69 -3.51 9.02
N PHE A 166 4.75 -3.64 8.23
CA PHE A 166 5.32 -4.89 7.76
C PHE A 166 6.83 -4.92 8.01
N PHE A 167 7.42 -6.09 8.15
CA PHE A 167 8.85 -6.22 7.96
C PHE A 167 9.17 -6.17 6.46
N TRP A 168 10.29 -5.55 6.11
CA TRP A 168 10.69 -5.43 4.70
C TRP A 168 10.82 -6.80 4.02
N ASN A 169 11.34 -7.80 4.74
CA ASN A 169 11.51 -9.17 4.28
C ASN A 169 10.24 -10.04 4.42
N THR A 170 9.05 -9.43 4.52
CA THR A 170 7.79 -10.18 4.50
C THR A 170 7.60 -10.82 3.13
N SER A 171 7.42 -12.15 3.08
CA SER A 171 7.17 -12.86 1.82
C SER A 171 5.81 -12.50 1.20
N ALA A 172 5.65 -12.73 -0.11
CA ALA A 172 4.38 -12.51 -0.81
C ALA A 172 3.21 -13.29 -0.18
N LEU A 173 3.46 -14.53 0.25
CA LEU A 173 2.46 -15.35 0.93
C LEU A 173 2.08 -14.78 2.31
N GLN A 174 3.06 -14.36 3.09
CA GLN A 174 2.80 -13.72 4.39
C GLN A 174 2.06 -12.39 4.22
N PHE A 175 2.39 -11.63 3.17
CA PHE A 175 1.69 -10.39 2.83
C PHE A 175 0.21 -10.66 2.55
N ARG A 176 -0.14 -11.59 1.66
CA ARG A 176 -1.54 -11.90 1.33
C ARG A 176 -2.36 -12.35 2.56
N GLU A 177 -1.78 -13.22 3.39
CA GLU A 177 -2.44 -13.71 4.62
C GLU A 177 -2.69 -12.57 5.62
N ARG A 178 -1.71 -11.68 5.78
CA ARG A 178 -1.88 -10.50 6.63
C ARG A 178 -2.96 -9.57 6.09
N MET A 179 -3.02 -9.33 4.76
CA MET A 179 -4.04 -8.48 4.16
C MET A 179 -5.44 -9.08 4.27
N ALA A 180 -5.60 -10.39 4.09
CA ALA A 180 -6.86 -11.07 4.35
C ALA A 180 -7.32 -10.91 5.82
N LYS A 181 -6.38 -10.95 6.77
CA LYS A 181 -6.67 -10.68 8.20
C LYS A 181 -7.09 -9.22 8.42
N GLU A 182 -6.42 -8.25 7.77
CA GLU A 182 -6.80 -6.84 7.89
C GLU A 182 -8.16 -6.56 7.24
N HIS A 183 -8.49 -7.22 6.12
CA HIS A 183 -9.81 -7.16 5.51
C HIS A 183 -10.90 -7.65 6.49
N ARG A 184 -10.70 -8.81 7.15
CA ARG A 184 -11.65 -9.31 8.17
C ARG A 184 -11.81 -8.36 9.35
N LYS A 185 -10.74 -7.69 9.78
CA LYS A 185 -10.81 -6.67 10.83
C LYS A 185 -11.57 -5.42 10.39
N PHE A 186 -11.37 -5.00 9.15
CA PHE A 186 -12.07 -3.85 8.58
C PHE A 186 -13.58 -4.13 8.47
N TRP A 187 -13.96 -5.30 7.96
CA TRP A 187 -15.34 -5.77 7.90
C TRP A 187 -15.76 -6.41 9.23
N ASN A 188 -15.74 -5.60 10.28
CA ASN A 188 -16.18 -5.98 11.61
C ASN A 188 -17.72 -6.20 11.66
N THR A 189 -18.23 -6.65 12.81
CA THR A 189 -19.65 -6.93 13.01
C THR A 189 -20.54 -5.74 12.64
N GLU A 190 -20.13 -4.51 12.97
CA GLU A 190 -20.93 -3.32 12.67
C GLU A 190 -21.03 -3.07 11.15
N ARG A 191 -19.90 -3.09 10.42
CA ARG A 191 -19.91 -2.88 8.95
C ARG A 191 -20.64 -3.99 8.23
N THR A 192 -20.46 -5.24 8.67
CA THR A 192 -21.17 -6.40 8.10
C THR A 192 -22.67 -6.29 8.30
N ALA A 193 -23.13 -5.94 9.51
CA ALA A 193 -24.55 -5.74 9.78
C ALA A 193 -25.16 -4.60 8.94
N LYS A 194 -24.40 -3.50 8.71
CA LYS A 194 -24.84 -2.43 7.80
C LYS A 194 -24.97 -2.92 6.36
N ALA A 195 -24.02 -3.71 5.86
CA ALA A 195 -24.08 -4.28 4.52
C ALA A 195 -25.30 -5.22 4.36
N GLU A 196 -25.53 -6.09 5.34
CA GLU A 196 -26.69 -7.00 5.38
C GLU A 196 -28.02 -6.23 5.38
N ALA A 197 -28.10 -5.11 6.13
CA ALA A 197 -29.27 -4.24 6.13
C ALA A 197 -29.56 -3.59 4.76
N LEU A 198 -28.55 -3.52 3.88
CA LEU A 198 -28.67 -3.08 2.49
C LEU A 198 -28.94 -4.23 1.52
N ASN A 199 -29.04 -5.46 1.99
CA ASN A 199 -29.06 -6.70 1.19
C ASN A 199 -27.83 -6.83 0.28
N MET A 200 -26.65 -6.43 0.78
CA MET A 200 -25.39 -6.45 0.03
C MET A 200 -24.31 -7.23 0.79
N THR A 201 -23.46 -7.93 0.05
CA THR A 201 -22.22 -8.48 0.62
C THR A 201 -21.16 -7.39 0.79
N PRO A 202 -20.13 -7.58 1.63
CA PRO A 202 -18.97 -6.68 1.70
C PRO A 202 -18.33 -6.38 0.33
N GLN A 203 -18.24 -7.36 -0.55
CA GLN A 203 -17.70 -7.21 -1.90
C GLN A 203 -18.61 -6.32 -2.78
N GLN A 204 -19.94 -6.49 -2.68
CA GLN A 204 -20.90 -5.65 -3.40
C GLN A 204 -20.87 -4.20 -2.91
N VAL A 205 -20.73 -4.00 -1.60
CA VAL A 205 -20.52 -2.64 -1.03
C VAL A 205 -19.24 -2.03 -1.56
N SER A 206 -18.12 -2.77 -1.57
CA SER A 206 -16.84 -2.31 -2.11
C SER A 206 -16.93 -2.01 -3.60
N ASN A 207 -17.69 -2.81 -4.35
CA ASN A 207 -17.93 -2.59 -5.77
C ASN A 207 -18.67 -1.26 -6.01
N LEU A 208 -19.81 -1.03 -5.36
CA LEU A 208 -20.53 0.23 -5.45
C LEU A 208 -19.69 1.42 -4.95
N ALA A 209 -18.94 1.23 -3.88
CA ALA A 209 -18.04 2.25 -3.32
C ALA A 209 -16.95 2.65 -4.33
N SER A 210 -16.46 1.72 -5.16
CA SER A 210 -15.48 2.03 -6.22
C SER A 210 -16.07 2.99 -7.28
N ILE A 211 -17.34 2.83 -7.59
CA ILE A 211 -18.07 3.72 -8.51
C ILE A 211 -18.23 5.10 -7.86
N VAL A 212 -18.75 5.15 -6.63
CA VAL A 212 -18.92 6.40 -5.86
C VAL A 212 -17.60 7.15 -5.70
N HIS A 213 -16.50 6.42 -5.42
CA HIS A 213 -15.16 7.00 -5.31
C HIS A 213 -14.69 7.69 -6.60
N LYS A 214 -14.99 7.08 -7.76
CA LYS A 214 -14.60 7.61 -9.08
C LYS A 214 -15.53 8.71 -9.57
N GLU A 215 -16.74 8.82 -9.07
CA GLU A 215 -17.71 9.89 -9.44
C GLU A 215 -17.36 11.21 -8.76
N THR A 216 -16.99 11.20 -7.49
CA THR A 216 -16.72 12.46 -6.78
C THR A 216 -15.51 12.39 -5.87
N VAL A 217 -14.67 13.41 -5.96
CA VAL A 217 -13.57 13.65 -5.02
C VAL A 217 -14.05 14.29 -3.72
N LYS A 218 -15.30 14.81 -3.70
CA LYS A 218 -15.90 15.48 -2.53
C LYS A 218 -16.43 14.43 -1.56
N VAL A 219 -15.71 14.25 -0.46
CA VAL A 219 -16.02 13.22 0.55
C VAL A 219 -17.40 13.44 1.16
N ASP A 220 -17.78 14.69 1.41
CA ASP A 220 -19.08 15.10 1.96
C ASP A 220 -20.28 14.84 1.03
N GLU A 221 -20.02 14.72 -0.30
CA GLU A 221 -21.06 14.43 -1.28
C GLU A 221 -21.25 12.92 -1.53
N ARG A 222 -20.25 12.10 -1.21
CA ARG A 222 -20.28 10.64 -1.44
C ARG A 222 -21.54 9.94 -0.91
N PRO A 223 -22.05 10.24 0.31
CA PRO A 223 -23.29 9.61 0.79
C PRO A 223 -24.50 9.91 -0.08
N LYS A 224 -24.58 11.10 -0.66
CA LYS A 224 -25.66 11.51 -1.55
C LYS A 224 -25.56 10.85 -2.92
N VAL A 225 -24.37 10.78 -3.49
CA VAL A 225 -24.10 10.03 -4.74
C VAL A 225 -24.41 8.55 -4.54
N ALA A 226 -23.98 7.95 -3.42
CA ALA A 226 -24.31 6.57 -3.07
C ALA A 226 -25.83 6.35 -3.01
N GLY A 227 -26.58 7.31 -2.46
CA GLY A 227 -28.04 7.26 -2.41
C GLY A 227 -28.69 7.22 -3.79
N VAL A 228 -28.16 7.97 -4.79
CA VAL A 228 -28.66 7.87 -6.16
C VAL A 228 -28.48 6.48 -6.72
N TYR A 229 -27.31 5.88 -6.57
CA TYR A 229 -27.04 4.54 -7.08
C TYR A 229 -27.83 3.46 -6.34
N MET A 230 -28.00 3.57 -5.03
CA MET A 230 -28.89 2.67 -4.27
C MET A 230 -30.33 2.77 -4.74
N ASN A 231 -30.84 3.98 -5.03
CA ASN A 231 -32.18 4.17 -5.55
C ASN A 231 -32.34 3.54 -6.95
N ARG A 232 -31.32 3.67 -7.82
CA ARG A 232 -31.31 3.03 -9.14
C ARG A 232 -31.29 1.50 -9.04
N LEU A 233 -30.42 0.95 -8.21
CA LEU A 233 -30.36 -0.50 -7.96
C LEU A 233 -31.71 -1.05 -7.46
N ASN A 234 -32.32 -0.39 -6.48
CA ASN A 234 -33.61 -0.79 -5.92
C ASN A 234 -34.76 -0.73 -6.92
N LYS A 235 -34.64 0.11 -7.97
CA LYS A 235 -35.62 0.25 -9.06
C LYS A 235 -35.29 -0.59 -10.28
N GLY A 236 -34.21 -1.38 -10.28
CA GLY A 236 -33.73 -2.12 -11.45
C GLY A 236 -33.28 -1.24 -12.62
N MET A 237 -32.94 0.02 -12.35
CA MET A 237 -32.43 0.95 -13.38
C MET A 237 -30.95 0.67 -13.66
N LEU A 238 -30.52 0.95 -14.90
CA LEU A 238 -29.10 0.97 -15.25
C LEU A 238 -28.39 2.04 -14.43
N LEU A 239 -27.16 1.72 -13.92
CA LEU A 239 -26.39 2.69 -13.13
C LEU A 239 -25.91 3.86 -13.98
N GLN A 240 -25.56 3.65 -15.25
CA GLN A 240 -25.10 4.66 -16.20
C GLN A 240 -23.98 5.55 -15.62
N ALA A 241 -22.99 4.89 -15.00
CA ALA A 241 -21.86 5.55 -14.39
C ALA A 241 -20.69 5.63 -15.38
N ASP A 242 -20.33 6.84 -15.81
CA ASP A 242 -19.22 7.07 -16.76
C ASP A 242 -17.90 6.37 -16.35
N PRO A 243 -17.50 6.36 -15.07
CA PRO A 243 -16.27 5.66 -14.63
C PRO A 243 -16.27 4.16 -14.95
N THR A 244 -17.43 3.52 -14.96
CA THR A 244 -17.53 2.10 -15.31
C THR A 244 -17.29 1.86 -16.80
N VAL A 245 -17.72 2.78 -17.65
CA VAL A 245 -17.45 2.76 -19.09
C VAL A 245 -15.96 2.98 -19.36
N ILE A 246 -15.35 3.95 -18.67
CA ILE A 246 -13.92 4.21 -18.78
C ILE A 246 -13.12 2.94 -18.42
N PHE A 247 -13.47 2.28 -17.31
CA PHE A 247 -12.85 1.03 -16.91
C PHE A 247 -13.09 -0.09 -17.93
N ALA A 248 -14.32 -0.20 -18.46
CA ALA A 248 -14.66 -1.19 -19.47
C ALA A 248 -13.82 -1.03 -20.75
N VAL A 249 -13.63 0.21 -21.23
CA VAL A 249 -12.77 0.52 -22.38
C VAL A 249 -11.33 0.15 -22.11
N LYS A 250 -10.76 0.57 -20.97
CA LYS A 250 -9.38 0.25 -20.59
C LYS A 250 -9.15 -1.26 -20.48
N LYS A 251 -10.09 -1.99 -19.87
CA LYS A 251 -10.03 -3.45 -19.76
C LYS A 251 -10.13 -4.13 -21.14
N HIS A 252 -10.96 -3.61 -22.03
CA HIS A 252 -11.13 -4.13 -23.39
C HIS A 252 -9.87 -3.92 -24.25
N THR A 253 -9.21 -2.76 -24.11
CA THR A 253 -7.97 -2.44 -24.84
C THR A 253 -6.72 -2.99 -24.19
N GLY A 254 -6.78 -3.41 -22.92
CA GLY A 254 -5.61 -3.81 -22.11
C GLY A 254 -4.73 -2.63 -21.68
N ASP A 255 -5.11 -1.38 -22.00
CA ASP A 255 -4.32 -0.18 -21.69
C ASP A 255 -4.94 0.63 -20.55
N PHE A 256 -4.47 0.37 -19.34
CA PHE A 256 -4.88 1.12 -18.14
C PHE A 256 -4.16 2.47 -17.97
N ASN A 257 -3.15 2.78 -18.79
CA ASN A 257 -2.49 4.08 -18.80
C ASN A 257 -3.23 5.11 -19.70
N GLN A 258 -4.18 4.64 -20.49
CA GLN A 258 -5.01 5.50 -21.34
C GLN A 258 -5.79 6.53 -20.51
N VAL A 259 -5.69 7.81 -20.89
CA VAL A 259 -6.42 8.91 -20.27
C VAL A 259 -7.68 9.23 -21.07
N ILE A 260 -8.85 8.86 -20.53
CA ILE A 260 -10.16 9.17 -21.13
C ILE A 260 -10.79 10.30 -20.31
N LYS A 261 -10.64 11.54 -20.80
CA LYS A 261 -11.16 12.74 -20.11
C LYS A 261 -12.68 12.89 -20.21
N ARG A 262 -13.30 12.32 -21.26
CA ARG A 262 -14.73 12.39 -21.52
C ARG A 262 -15.20 11.11 -22.18
N VAL A 263 -16.29 10.55 -21.69
CA VAL A 263 -16.99 9.43 -22.32
C VAL A 263 -17.70 9.94 -23.59
N LEU A 264 -17.43 9.28 -24.72
CA LEU A 264 -18.05 9.56 -26.03
C LEU A 264 -19.03 8.43 -26.37
N TYR A 265 -19.97 8.66 -27.28
CA TYR A 265 -20.95 7.66 -27.72
C TYR A 265 -20.31 6.33 -28.11
N LYS A 266 -19.18 6.34 -28.84
CA LYS A 266 -18.43 5.13 -29.19
C LYS A 266 -17.97 4.30 -27.98
N HIS A 267 -17.72 4.94 -26.83
CA HIS A 267 -17.30 4.26 -25.60
C HIS A 267 -18.48 3.54 -24.96
N LEU A 268 -19.72 4.08 -25.10
CA LEU A 268 -20.94 3.45 -24.58
C LEU A 268 -21.28 2.15 -25.31
N GLU A 269 -20.73 1.94 -26.52
CA GLU A 269 -20.94 0.73 -27.32
C GLU A 269 -20.09 -0.47 -26.90
N VAL A 270 -19.08 -0.27 -26.02
CA VAL A 270 -18.21 -1.36 -25.56
C VAL A 270 -19.04 -2.45 -24.92
N ASP A 271 -18.92 -3.66 -25.46
CA ASP A 271 -19.57 -4.86 -24.92
C ASP A 271 -18.71 -5.45 -23.79
N SER A 272 -19.03 -5.05 -22.58
CA SER A 272 -18.33 -5.45 -21.37
C SER A 272 -19.30 -5.46 -20.21
N PRO A 273 -19.31 -6.47 -19.35
CA PRO A 273 -20.16 -6.51 -18.17
C PRO A 273 -19.88 -5.39 -17.15
N TYR A 274 -18.78 -4.65 -17.34
CA TYR A 274 -18.49 -3.42 -16.59
C TYR A 274 -19.23 -2.19 -17.16
N ASN A 275 -19.78 -2.26 -18.36
CA ASN A 275 -20.50 -1.14 -18.96
C ASN A 275 -21.93 -1.02 -18.40
N THR A 276 -22.10 -0.19 -17.38
CA THR A 276 -23.39 0.03 -16.71
C THR A 276 -24.42 0.86 -17.50
N TYR A 277 -24.11 1.22 -18.75
CA TYR A 277 -25.09 1.72 -19.72
C TYR A 277 -25.79 0.59 -20.49
N LYS A 278 -25.18 -0.60 -20.52
CA LYS A 278 -25.72 -1.79 -21.21
C LYS A 278 -26.22 -2.86 -20.23
N PHE A 279 -25.52 -3.05 -19.14
CA PHE A 279 -25.79 -4.11 -18.18
C PHE A 279 -26.36 -3.54 -16.88
N SER A 280 -27.47 -4.13 -16.41
CA SER A 280 -28.12 -3.72 -15.15
C SER A 280 -27.44 -4.31 -13.94
N GLY A 281 -27.60 -3.64 -12.80
CA GLY A 281 -26.99 -4.05 -11.53
C GLY A 281 -25.55 -3.58 -11.36
N LEU A 282 -24.87 -4.19 -10.42
CA LEU A 282 -23.44 -3.92 -10.19
C LEU A 282 -22.59 -4.65 -11.23
N PRO A 283 -21.45 -4.07 -11.66
CA PRO A 283 -20.48 -4.79 -12.48
C PRO A 283 -19.91 -6.01 -11.73
N PRO A 284 -19.17 -6.92 -12.42
CA PRO A 284 -18.65 -8.15 -11.80
C PRO A 284 -17.72 -7.93 -10.61
N GLY A 285 -17.06 -6.76 -10.57
CA GLY A 285 -16.16 -6.38 -9.49
C GLY A 285 -15.89 -4.88 -9.48
N PRO A 286 -15.12 -4.38 -8.50
CA PRO A 286 -14.76 -2.96 -8.40
C PRO A 286 -13.98 -2.47 -9.62
N ILE A 287 -14.19 -1.21 -9.98
CA ILE A 287 -13.45 -0.51 -11.05
C ILE A 287 -12.18 0.18 -10.54
N ALA A 288 -11.95 0.16 -9.25
CA ALA A 288 -10.74 0.58 -8.55
C ALA A 288 -10.85 0.19 -7.07
N MET A 289 -9.77 0.26 -6.31
CA MET A 289 -9.83 0.22 -4.84
C MET A 289 -10.64 1.44 -4.35
N PRO A 290 -11.73 1.28 -3.60
CA PRO A 290 -12.42 2.41 -3.00
C PRO A 290 -11.69 2.93 -1.77
N ASP A 291 -11.79 4.23 -1.49
CA ASP A 291 -11.41 4.77 -0.17
C ASP A 291 -12.34 4.24 0.92
N ILE A 292 -11.85 4.20 2.15
CA ILE A 292 -12.65 3.88 3.33
C ILE A 292 -13.88 4.79 3.41
N SER A 293 -13.71 6.10 3.13
CA SER A 293 -14.82 7.06 3.13
C SER A 293 -15.88 6.80 2.05
N ALA A 294 -15.52 6.16 0.93
CA ALA A 294 -16.49 5.75 -0.08
C ALA A 294 -17.25 4.48 0.35
N ILE A 295 -16.58 3.54 1.01
CA ILE A 295 -17.22 2.37 1.62
C ILE A 295 -18.20 2.82 2.71
N ASP A 296 -17.76 3.69 3.61
CA ASP A 296 -18.60 4.24 4.69
C ASP A 296 -19.77 5.07 4.14
N ALA A 297 -19.58 5.77 3.00
CA ALA A 297 -20.64 6.49 2.31
C ALA A 297 -21.72 5.56 1.74
N VAL A 298 -21.37 4.40 1.21
CA VAL A 298 -22.35 3.39 0.77
C VAL A 298 -23.07 2.78 1.97
N LEU A 299 -22.35 2.39 3.03
CA LEU A 299 -22.94 1.80 4.23
C LEU A 299 -23.88 2.76 4.99
N ASN A 300 -23.69 4.07 4.83
CA ASN A 300 -24.47 5.12 5.48
C ASN A 300 -25.00 6.13 4.45
N TYR A 301 -25.48 5.63 3.29
CA TYR A 301 -25.92 6.50 2.22
C TYR A 301 -27.07 7.43 2.66
N GLU A 302 -27.09 8.64 2.10
CA GLU A 302 -28.16 9.61 2.35
C GLU A 302 -29.46 9.13 1.72
N LYS A 303 -30.52 9.02 2.52
CA LYS A 303 -31.86 8.63 2.05
C LYS A 303 -32.56 9.82 1.41
N HIS A 304 -32.80 9.74 0.13
CA HIS A 304 -33.53 10.74 -0.67
C HIS A 304 -34.14 10.07 -1.92
N ASP A 305 -34.88 10.84 -2.74
CA ASP A 305 -35.57 10.29 -3.94
C ASP A 305 -34.82 10.62 -5.24
N TYR A 306 -33.58 11.14 -5.19
CA TYR A 306 -32.84 11.47 -6.39
C TYR A 306 -32.46 10.23 -7.19
N LEU A 307 -32.59 10.33 -8.51
CA LEU A 307 -32.24 9.29 -9.49
C LEU A 307 -31.18 9.76 -10.50
N TYR A 308 -30.93 11.07 -10.56
CA TYR A 308 -30.03 11.70 -11.52
C TYR A 308 -29.18 12.76 -10.84
N PHE A 309 -28.00 12.99 -11.39
CA PHE A 309 -27.15 14.13 -11.06
C PHE A 309 -26.34 14.57 -12.28
N CYS A 310 -25.88 15.80 -12.31
CA CYS A 310 -24.93 16.35 -13.26
C CYS A 310 -24.01 17.34 -12.55
N ALA A 311 -22.91 17.76 -13.17
CA ALA A 311 -22.01 18.74 -12.58
C ALA A 311 -22.73 20.04 -12.23
N SER A 312 -22.40 20.63 -11.08
CA SER A 312 -22.95 21.90 -10.62
C SER A 312 -22.20 23.08 -11.23
N MET A 313 -22.93 24.14 -11.60
CA MET A 313 -22.34 25.42 -12.01
C MET A 313 -21.87 26.25 -10.80
N ASP A 314 -22.64 26.20 -9.72
CA ASP A 314 -22.46 27.07 -8.55
C ASP A 314 -21.40 26.56 -7.59
N ARG A 315 -21.11 25.25 -7.61
CA ARG A 315 -20.21 24.58 -6.70
C ARG A 315 -19.21 23.72 -7.47
N ASN A 316 -18.02 24.23 -7.69
CA ASN A 316 -16.98 23.54 -8.44
C ASN A 316 -16.65 22.15 -7.86
N GLY A 317 -16.77 21.12 -8.70
CA GLY A 317 -16.51 19.73 -8.35
C GLY A 317 -17.62 19.04 -7.55
N TYR A 318 -18.79 19.68 -7.42
CA TYR A 318 -20.02 19.11 -6.85
C TYR A 318 -21.06 18.86 -7.94
N HIS A 319 -22.18 18.24 -7.57
CA HIS A 319 -23.26 17.87 -8.47
C HIS A 319 -24.60 18.55 -8.10
N GLU A 320 -25.44 18.74 -9.13
CA GLU A 320 -26.86 19.06 -9.02
C GLU A 320 -27.68 17.78 -9.14
N PHE A 321 -28.52 17.51 -8.14
CA PHE A 321 -29.30 16.29 -8.04
C PHE A 321 -30.75 16.51 -8.51
N ALA A 322 -31.32 15.50 -9.15
CA ALA A 322 -32.68 15.55 -9.67
C ALA A 322 -33.45 14.24 -9.41
N LYS A 323 -34.76 14.36 -9.11
CA LYS A 323 -35.67 13.20 -8.94
C LYS A 323 -36.17 12.69 -10.28
N THR A 324 -36.28 13.52 -11.30
CA THR A 324 -36.85 13.20 -12.61
C THR A 324 -35.86 13.48 -13.74
N LEU A 325 -36.00 12.77 -14.85
CA LEU A 325 -35.21 12.98 -16.05
C LEU A 325 -35.43 14.39 -16.62
N ALA A 326 -36.66 14.90 -16.55
CA ALA A 326 -36.97 16.26 -17.04
C ALA A 326 -36.17 17.34 -16.31
N GLN A 327 -36.12 17.26 -14.96
CA GLN A 327 -35.31 18.17 -14.13
C GLN A 327 -33.81 17.99 -14.39
N HIS A 328 -33.34 16.74 -14.53
CA HIS A 328 -31.95 16.46 -14.88
C HIS A 328 -31.57 17.12 -16.23
N ASN A 329 -32.40 16.98 -17.25
CA ASN A 329 -32.13 17.58 -18.57
C ASN A 329 -32.06 19.11 -18.50
N ILE A 330 -32.89 19.76 -17.69
CA ILE A 330 -32.81 21.18 -17.40
C ILE A 330 -31.47 21.56 -16.76
N ASN A 331 -31.07 20.85 -15.71
CA ASN A 331 -29.82 21.09 -15.00
C ASN A 331 -28.60 20.85 -15.93
N ALA A 332 -28.59 19.77 -16.68
CA ALA A 332 -27.53 19.43 -17.65
C ALA A 332 -27.40 20.49 -18.74
N ALA A 333 -28.54 20.95 -19.32
CA ALA A 333 -28.54 22.00 -20.33
C ALA A 333 -28.02 23.35 -19.79
N LYS A 334 -28.31 23.68 -18.51
CA LYS A 334 -27.73 24.86 -17.85
C LYS A 334 -26.21 24.74 -17.73
N TYR A 335 -25.72 23.60 -17.25
CA TYR A 335 -24.30 23.33 -17.11
C TYR A 335 -23.58 23.39 -18.45
N GLN A 336 -24.10 22.76 -19.50
CA GLN A 336 -23.51 22.77 -20.84
C GLN A 336 -23.40 24.19 -21.43
N ARG A 337 -24.46 25.02 -21.28
CA ARG A 337 -24.40 26.42 -21.68
C ARG A 337 -23.33 27.22 -20.96
N TRP A 338 -23.23 27.01 -19.64
CA TRP A 338 -22.21 27.66 -18.82
C TRP A 338 -20.77 27.24 -19.24
N VAL A 339 -20.51 25.95 -19.48
CA VAL A 339 -19.22 25.47 -19.99
C VAL A 339 -18.84 26.08 -21.31
N SER A 340 -19.82 26.14 -22.25
CA SER A 340 -19.61 26.76 -23.58
C SER A 340 -19.27 28.25 -23.47
N GLN A 341 -19.84 28.97 -22.48
CA GLN A 341 -19.53 30.40 -22.26
C GLN A 341 -18.15 30.62 -21.65
N GLN A 342 -17.59 29.60 -20.93
CA GLN A 342 -16.23 29.66 -20.37
C GLN A 342 -15.14 29.30 -21.38
N GLY A 343 -15.50 28.92 -22.62
CA GLY A 343 -14.54 28.62 -23.69
C GLY A 343 -13.94 27.21 -23.63
N TYR A 344 -14.59 26.28 -22.92
CA TYR A 344 -14.22 24.88 -22.83
C TYR A 344 -15.01 23.98 -23.80
#